data_46604cc109a01b4c9be8239e41b0bdb5
#
_entry.id   46604cc109a01b4c9be8239e41b0bdb5
#
_cell.length_a   1.000
_cell.length_b   1.000
_cell.length_c   1.000
_cell.angle_alpha   90.00
_cell.angle_beta   90.00
_cell.angle_gamma   90.00
#
_symmetry.space_group_name_H-M   'P 1'
#
loop_
_entity.id
_entity.type
_entity.pdbx_description
1 polymer ?
#
loop_
_entity_poly.entity_id
_entity_poly.type
_entity_poly.pdbx_seq_one_letter_code
_entity_poly.pdbx_strand_id
1 'polypeptide(L)'
;MKKLVFALLLTVMVAFASAAQTREIYTNNNFRTLAQSHKMLAIMPFAVKLQLRPKEVEKNGGAEGVAKLEEREGLDVQQALHSYFLKQKESNDLTVEVQDPARTNALLAQAGLTASQLATKTPEQLAQLLGVDGIISGSFSSTQPMSNGAAVAMNLVVGMSAPTNTGKLVINIHDGKAGELLWKYDKSLSRGFGSDTNTIVTTIMRKASRQFPYSKEFKG
;
A
#
# COMPACT_ATOMS: atom_id res chain seq x y z
N MET A 1 20.19 -44.27 -17.39
CA MET A 1 19.16 -44.03 -16.35
C MET A 1 19.59 -42.96 -15.34
N LYS A 2 20.78 -42.98 -14.70
CA LYS A 2 21.22 -41.96 -13.73
C LYS A 2 21.27 -40.51 -14.31
N LYS A 3 21.67 -40.31 -15.58
CA LYS A 3 21.70 -39.00 -16.24
C LYS A 3 20.32 -38.43 -16.53
N LEU A 4 19.33 -39.26 -16.82
CA LEU A 4 17.94 -38.85 -17.05
C LEU A 4 17.24 -38.42 -15.74
N VAL A 5 17.51 -39.11 -14.62
CA VAL A 5 16.99 -38.76 -13.31
C VAL A 5 17.57 -37.43 -12.83
N PHE A 6 18.85 -37.18 -13.09
CA PHE A 6 19.52 -35.92 -12.73
C PHE A 6 18.98 -34.74 -13.53
N ALA A 7 18.70 -34.91 -14.83
CA ALA A 7 18.07 -33.89 -15.66
C ALA A 7 16.62 -33.59 -15.22
N LEU A 8 15.87 -34.59 -14.82
CA LEU A 8 14.50 -34.44 -14.31
C LEU A 8 14.47 -33.70 -12.96
N LEU A 9 15.46 -33.96 -12.07
CA LEU A 9 15.59 -33.26 -10.78
C LEU A 9 15.97 -31.78 -10.99
N LEU A 10 16.77 -31.45 -12.00
CA LEU A 10 17.17 -30.09 -12.32
C LEU A 10 15.98 -29.28 -12.86
N THR A 11 15.10 -29.89 -13.67
CA THR A 11 13.91 -29.22 -14.20
C THR A 11 12.85 -28.96 -13.13
N VAL A 12 12.74 -29.81 -12.12
CA VAL A 12 11.80 -29.59 -10.98
C VAL A 12 12.32 -28.46 -10.06
N MET A 13 13.62 -28.29 -9.88
CA MET A 13 14.17 -27.18 -9.07
C MET A 13 13.95 -25.80 -9.67
N VAL A 14 13.88 -25.67 -10.99
CA VAL A 14 13.65 -24.36 -11.66
C VAL A 14 12.19 -23.89 -11.52
N ALA A 15 11.26 -24.82 -11.31
CA ALA A 15 9.83 -24.48 -11.17
C ALA A 15 9.47 -23.79 -9.82
N PHE A 16 10.32 -23.84 -8.80
CA PHE A 16 10.07 -23.21 -7.49
C PHE A 16 10.63 -21.79 -7.35
N ALA A 17 11.33 -21.26 -8.34
CA ALA A 17 11.95 -19.93 -8.27
C ALA A 17 11.03 -18.75 -8.60
N SER A 18 9.77 -18.99 -8.91
CA SER A 18 8.77 -17.94 -9.15
C SER A 18 7.98 -17.65 -7.87
N ALA A 19 8.64 -17.12 -6.84
CA ALA A 19 7.93 -16.33 -5.82
C ALA A 19 7.39 -15.08 -6.52
N ALA A 20 6.28 -15.26 -7.24
CA ALA A 20 5.64 -14.22 -8.01
C ALA A 20 5.24 -13.09 -7.06
N GLN A 21 5.80 -11.91 -7.27
CA GLN A 21 5.24 -10.69 -6.69
C GLN A 21 3.82 -10.58 -7.21
N THR A 22 2.85 -11.00 -6.40
CA THR A 22 1.44 -10.92 -6.78
C THR A 22 1.05 -9.45 -6.91
N ARG A 23 0.46 -9.12 -8.03
CA ARG A 23 -0.14 -7.81 -8.30
C ARG A 23 -1.54 -8.06 -8.80
N GLU A 24 -2.51 -7.52 -8.09
CA GLU A 24 -3.90 -7.55 -8.52
C GLU A 24 -4.37 -6.12 -8.75
N ILE A 25 -5.02 -5.90 -9.88
CA ILE A 25 -5.62 -4.63 -10.24
C ILE A 25 -7.05 -4.87 -10.66
N TYR A 26 -7.94 -4.11 -10.06
CA TYR A 26 -9.33 -4.02 -10.47
C TYR A 26 -9.61 -2.61 -10.97
N THR A 27 -10.31 -2.49 -12.08
CA THR A 27 -10.87 -1.24 -12.59
C THR A 27 -12.35 -1.48 -12.88
N ASN A 28 -13.21 -0.61 -12.35
CA ASN A 28 -14.64 -0.64 -12.61
C ASN A 28 -14.90 -0.39 -14.10
N ASN A 29 -15.76 -1.17 -14.71
CA ASN A 29 -16.11 -1.01 -16.15
C ASN A 29 -16.69 0.36 -16.47
N ASN A 30 -17.37 0.98 -15.48
CA ASN A 30 -17.96 2.32 -15.61
C ASN A 30 -17.04 3.43 -15.09
N PHE A 31 -15.75 3.13 -14.84
CA PHE A 31 -14.81 4.09 -14.26
C PHE A 31 -14.86 5.44 -14.96
N ARG A 32 -14.76 5.46 -16.30
CA ARG A 32 -14.74 6.71 -17.07
C ARG A 32 -15.98 7.55 -16.86
N THR A 33 -17.15 6.94 -16.81
CA THR A 33 -18.44 7.62 -16.62
C THR A 33 -18.54 8.19 -15.20
N LEU A 34 -18.21 7.38 -14.18
CA LEU A 34 -18.31 7.77 -12.78
C LEU A 34 -17.25 8.84 -12.40
N ALA A 35 -16.03 8.67 -12.87
CA ALA A 35 -14.91 9.54 -12.56
C ALA A 35 -14.85 10.82 -13.43
N GLN A 36 -15.69 10.95 -14.46
CA GLN A 36 -15.65 12.08 -15.40
C GLN A 36 -15.83 13.45 -14.71
N SER A 37 -16.64 13.50 -13.66
CA SER A 37 -16.91 14.72 -12.89
C SER A 37 -15.95 14.96 -11.74
N HIS A 38 -15.04 14.03 -11.45
CA HIS A 38 -14.12 14.15 -10.34
C HIS A 38 -13.08 15.24 -10.61
N LYS A 39 -12.95 16.13 -9.64
CA LYS A 39 -11.96 17.23 -9.63
C LYS A 39 -11.00 17.10 -8.45
N MET A 40 -11.51 16.63 -7.30
CA MET A 40 -10.77 16.57 -6.05
C MET A 40 -10.92 15.19 -5.41
N LEU A 41 -9.80 14.58 -5.02
CA LEU A 41 -9.77 13.35 -4.23
C LEU A 41 -9.17 13.64 -2.85
N ALA A 42 -9.60 12.91 -1.83
CA ALA A 42 -8.94 12.91 -0.53
C ALA A 42 -8.26 11.56 -0.28
N ILE A 43 -7.05 11.61 0.26
CA ILE A 43 -6.33 10.43 0.74
C ILE A 43 -6.63 10.29 2.23
N MET A 44 -7.20 9.16 2.62
CA MET A 44 -7.46 8.83 4.02
C MET A 44 -6.18 8.35 4.73
N PRO A 45 -6.07 8.51 6.06
CA PRO A 45 -5.09 7.74 6.84
C PRO A 45 -5.26 6.25 6.56
N PHE A 46 -4.15 5.56 6.31
CA PHE A 46 -4.20 4.13 5.97
C PHE A 46 -4.32 3.26 7.22
N ALA A 47 -5.08 2.18 7.10
CA ALA A 47 -5.08 1.14 8.11
C ALA A 47 -3.75 0.38 8.05
N VAL A 48 -2.96 0.44 9.12
CA VAL A 48 -1.66 -0.24 9.17
C VAL A 48 -1.71 -1.42 10.13
N LYS A 49 -1.01 -2.51 9.74
CA LYS A 49 -0.78 -3.68 10.59
C LYS A 49 0.68 -4.10 10.55
N LEU A 50 1.33 -4.02 11.70
CA LEU A 50 2.73 -4.38 11.87
C LEU A 50 2.84 -5.70 12.61
N GLN A 51 3.38 -6.72 11.95
CA GLN A 51 3.73 -7.99 12.60
C GLN A 51 5.17 -7.92 13.09
N LEU A 52 5.34 -7.46 14.33
CA LEU A 52 6.63 -7.31 14.99
C LEU A 52 6.98 -8.57 15.77
N ARG A 53 8.28 -8.81 15.95
CA ARG A 53 8.78 -9.87 16.82
C ARG A 53 8.53 -9.51 18.30
N PRO A 54 8.43 -10.49 19.22
CA PRO A 54 8.12 -10.24 20.63
C PRO A 54 9.03 -9.19 21.29
N LYS A 55 10.34 -9.24 21.05
CA LYS A 55 11.30 -8.25 21.55
C LYS A 55 11.07 -6.83 21.02
N GLU A 56 10.56 -6.70 19.80
CA GLU A 56 10.24 -5.41 19.19
C GLU A 56 8.92 -4.87 19.73
N VAL A 57 7.94 -5.74 19.97
CA VAL A 57 6.69 -5.36 20.66
C VAL A 57 7.01 -4.80 22.04
N GLU A 58 7.84 -5.50 22.82
CA GLU A 58 8.27 -5.06 24.15
C GLU A 58 9.02 -3.71 24.10
N LYS A 59 9.97 -3.57 23.18
CA LYS A 59 10.74 -2.33 22.97
C LYS A 59 9.86 -1.13 22.60
N ASN A 60 8.74 -1.37 21.91
CA ASN A 60 7.79 -0.33 21.52
C ASN A 60 6.71 -0.06 22.60
N GLY A 61 6.82 -0.60 23.79
CA GLY A 61 5.85 -0.37 24.86
C GLY A 61 4.64 -1.30 24.82
N GLY A 62 4.82 -2.50 24.31
CA GLY A 62 3.76 -3.51 24.25
C GLY A 62 2.72 -3.23 23.16
N ALA A 63 1.52 -3.81 23.34
CA ALA A 63 0.45 -3.72 22.35
C ALA A 63 -0.04 -2.27 22.12
N GLU A 64 -0.09 -1.45 23.18
CA GLU A 64 -0.51 -0.05 23.06
C GLU A 64 0.50 0.78 22.26
N GLY A 65 1.80 0.58 22.51
CA GLY A 65 2.85 1.28 21.76
C GLY A 65 2.87 0.87 20.28
N VAL A 66 2.62 -0.42 19.99
CA VAL A 66 2.47 -0.90 18.61
C VAL A 66 1.26 -0.26 17.93
N ALA A 67 0.12 -0.13 18.61
CA ALA A 67 -1.07 0.54 18.06
C ALA A 67 -0.78 2.01 17.71
N LYS A 68 -0.08 2.75 18.57
CA LYS A 68 0.36 4.14 18.28
C LYS A 68 1.33 4.21 17.10
N LEU A 69 2.20 3.20 16.96
CA LEU A 69 3.11 3.09 15.83
C LEU A 69 2.32 2.82 14.53
N GLU A 70 1.36 1.91 14.55
CA GLU A 70 0.48 1.61 13.41
C GLU A 70 -0.30 2.86 12.95
N GLU A 71 -0.83 3.65 13.87
CA GLU A 71 -1.52 4.90 13.56
C GLU A 71 -0.59 5.92 12.88
N ARG A 72 0.61 6.12 13.42
CA ARG A 72 1.61 7.00 12.83
C ARG A 72 2.03 6.54 11.43
N GLU A 73 2.31 5.26 11.25
CA GLU A 73 2.64 4.69 9.95
C GLU A 73 1.50 4.88 8.93
N GLY A 74 0.24 4.86 9.37
CA GLY A 74 -0.91 5.15 8.51
C GLY A 74 -0.92 6.58 7.97
N LEU A 75 -0.53 7.55 8.80
CA LEU A 75 -0.33 8.94 8.38
C LEU A 75 0.90 9.08 7.48
N ASP A 76 1.96 8.35 7.74
CA ASP A 76 3.17 8.36 6.92
C ASP A 76 2.90 7.79 5.51
N VAL A 77 2.09 6.73 5.40
CA VAL A 77 1.63 6.19 4.11
C VAL A 77 0.77 7.22 3.37
N GLN A 78 -0.17 7.89 4.05
CA GLN A 78 -0.99 8.96 3.49
C GLN A 78 -0.11 10.07 2.90
N GLN A 79 0.88 10.52 3.66
CA GLN A 79 1.81 11.58 3.25
C GLN A 79 2.70 11.15 2.08
N ALA A 80 3.18 9.91 2.08
CA ALA A 80 3.98 9.36 0.99
C ALA A 80 3.18 9.30 -0.32
N LEU A 81 1.91 8.90 -0.24
CA LEU A 81 0.99 8.89 -1.39
C LEU A 81 0.73 10.30 -1.90
N HIS A 82 0.46 11.25 -0.99
CA HIS A 82 0.25 12.65 -1.37
C HIS A 82 1.46 13.23 -2.09
N SER A 83 2.66 13.05 -1.53
CA SER A 83 3.92 13.50 -2.15
C SER A 83 4.12 12.88 -3.53
N TYR A 84 3.73 11.62 -3.69
CA TYR A 84 3.77 10.95 -4.98
C TYR A 84 2.82 11.61 -5.99
N PHE A 85 1.56 11.90 -5.61
CA PHE A 85 0.59 12.55 -6.49
C PHE A 85 0.97 13.98 -6.84
N LEU A 86 1.57 14.73 -5.92
CA LEU A 86 2.11 16.06 -6.22
C LEU A 86 3.18 15.99 -7.33
N LYS A 87 4.07 14.99 -7.27
CA LYS A 87 5.08 14.76 -8.30
C LYS A 87 4.44 14.41 -9.66
N GLN A 88 3.37 13.61 -9.67
CA GLN A 88 2.64 13.31 -10.92
C GLN A 88 1.95 14.57 -11.47
N LYS A 89 1.45 15.43 -10.60
CA LYS A 89 0.88 16.72 -10.98
C LYS A 89 1.92 17.65 -11.59
N GLU A 90 3.11 17.78 -10.99
CA GLU A 90 4.23 18.54 -11.56
C GLU A 90 4.62 18.03 -12.95
N SER A 91 4.56 16.73 -13.17
CA SER A 91 4.81 16.10 -14.48
C SER A 91 3.62 16.24 -15.44
N ASN A 92 2.55 16.94 -15.04
CA ASN A 92 1.30 17.10 -15.81
C ASN A 92 0.64 15.77 -16.21
N ASP A 93 0.82 14.74 -15.42
CA ASP A 93 0.26 13.39 -15.66
C ASP A 93 -1.04 13.13 -14.89
N LEU A 94 -1.40 13.95 -13.91
CA LEU A 94 -2.60 13.77 -13.10
C LEU A 94 -3.77 14.61 -13.61
N THR A 95 -4.96 14.02 -13.74
CA THR A 95 -6.20 14.67 -14.21
C THR A 95 -7.08 15.25 -13.11
N VAL A 96 -6.77 14.96 -11.85
CA VAL A 96 -7.50 15.42 -10.65
C VAL A 96 -6.57 16.10 -9.66
N GLU A 97 -7.14 16.89 -8.77
CA GLU A 97 -6.45 17.44 -7.60
C GLU A 97 -6.51 16.46 -6.43
N VAL A 98 -5.57 16.58 -5.51
CA VAL A 98 -5.56 15.80 -4.27
C VAL A 98 -5.57 16.76 -3.09
N GLN A 99 -6.53 16.59 -2.19
CA GLN A 99 -6.67 17.41 -0.99
C GLN A 99 -5.44 17.22 -0.08
N ASP A 100 -4.96 18.34 0.48
CA ASP A 100 -3.84 18.31 1.43
C ASP A 100 -4.19 17.41 2.65
N PRO A 101 -3.33 16.45 3.01
CA PRO A 101 -3.51 15.59 4.19
C PRO A 101 -3.78 16.36 5.48
N ALA A 102 -3.15 17.53 5.67
CA ALA A 102 -3.38 18.34 6.86
C ALA A 102 -4.83 18.82 6.93
N ARG A 103 -5.41 19.25 5.80
CA ARG A 103 -6.84 19.63 5.70
C ARG A 103 -7.74 18.40 5.94
N THR A 104 -7.45 17.30 5.25
CA THR A 104 -8.21 16.05 5.42
C THR A 104 -8.26 15.65 6.90
N ASN A 105 -7.09 15.57 7.55
CA ASN A 105 -6.99 15.13 8.94
C ASN A 105 -7.63 16.12 9.92
N ALA A 106 -7.54 17.42 9.66
CA ALA A 106 -8.23 18.44 10.46
C ALA A 106 -9.75 18.29 10.40
N LEU A 107 -10.32 18.06 9.22
CA LEU A 107 -11.77 17.84 9.06
C LEU A 107 -12.23 16.55 9.74
N LEU A 108 -11.46 15.47 9.63
CA LEU A 108 -11.75 14.22 10.35
C LEU A 108 -11.72 14.42 11.87
N ALA A 109 -10.70 15.12 12.38
CA ALA A 109 -10.58 15.41 13.81
C ALA A 109 -11.74 16.31 14.32
N GLN A 110 -12.14 17.34 13.55
CA GLN A 110 -13.30 18.19 13.87
C GLN A 110 -14.61 17.40 13.94
N ALA A 111 -14.74 16.36 13.11
CA ALA A 111 -15.87 15.44 13.14
C ALA A 111 -15.76 14.36 14.24
N GLY A 112 -14.69 14.39 15.07
CA GLY A 112 -14.46 13.42 16.13
C GLY A 112 -14.11 12.02 15.62
N LEU A 113 -13.66 11.88 14.38
CA LEU A 113 -13.35 10.59 13.77
C LEU A 113 -11.89 10.20 14.04
N THR A 114 -11.72 9.14 14.81
CA THR A 114 -10.43 8.45 15.01
C THR A 114 -10.18 7.43 13.90
N ALA A 115 -8.95 6.93 13.77
CA ALA A 115 -8.58 5.91 12.77
C ALA A 115 -9.51 4.67 12.84
N SER A 116 -9.89 4.21 14.04
CA SER A 116 -10.80 3.07 14.20
C SER A 116 -12.24 3.37 13.76
N GLN A 117 -12.68 4.62 13.90
CA GLN A 117 -14.04 5.05 13.51
C GLN A 117 -14.13 5.31 12.00
N LEU A 118 -13.03 5.58 11.31
CA LEU A 118 -13.02 5.71 9.86
C LEU A 118 -13.56 4.46 9.16
N ALA A 119 -13.26 3.28 9.69
CA ALA A 119 -13.74 2.01 9.14
C ALA A 119 -15.26 1.81 9.27
N THR A 120 -15.96 2.62 10.09
CA THR A 120 -17.41 2.58 10.25
C THR A 120 -18.15 3.53 9.31
N LYS A 121 -17.43 4.37 8.58
CA LYS A 121 -18.00 5.33 7.63
C LYS A 121 -17.96 4.81 6.22
N THR A 122 -19.01 5.10 5.45
CA THR A 122 -19.02 4.78 4.02
C THR A 122 -18.19 5.81 3.23
N PRO A 123 -17.70 5.45 2.04
CA PRO A 123 -16.98 6.40 1.19
C PRO A 123 -17.76 7.68 0.89
N GLU A 124 -19.08 7.58 0.70
CA GLU A 124 -19.98 8.72 0.46
C GLU A 124 -20.03 9.66 1.67
N GLN A 125 -20.12 9.10 2.87
CA GLN A 125 -20.14 9.89 4.11
C GLN A 125 -18.82 10.64 4.30
N LEU A 126 -17.70 9.98 4.00
CA LEU A 126 -16.37 10.57 4.08
C LEU A 126 -16.18 11.64 3.00
N ALA A 127 -16.60 11.38 1.78
CA ALA A 127 -16.50 12.35 0.68
C ALA A 127 -17.33 13.61 0.95
N GLN A 128 -18.55 13.44 1.46
CA GLN A 128 -19.41 14.56 1.86
C GLN A 128 -18.78 15.39 2.99
N LEU A 129 -18.25 14.72 4.02
CA LEU A 129 -17.57 15.37 5.15
C LEU A 129 -16.36 16.19 4.70
N LEU A 130 -15.56 15.64 3.79
CA LEU A 130 -14.31 16.23 3.33
C LEU A 130 -14.52 17.24 2.18
N GLY A 131 -15.70 17.26 1.55
CA GLY A 131 -16.02 18.09 0.40
C GLY A 131 -15.22 17.71 -0.84
N VAL A 132 -15.13 16.41 -1.13
CA VAL A 132 -14.36 15.85 -2.27
C VAL A 132 -15.21 14.92 -3.13
N ASP A 133 -14.76 14.65 -4.35
CA ASP A 133 -15.48 13.85 -5.33
C ASP A 133 -15.17 12.35 -5.22
N GLY A 134 -14.07 12.01 -4.57
CA GLY A 134 -13.69 10.60 -4.38
C GLY A 134 -12.72 10.40 -3.23
N ILE A 135 -12.67 9.18 -2.72
CA ILE A 135 -11.89 8.77 -1.56
C ILE A 135 -10.82 7.77 -1.99
N ILE A 136 -9.57 8.07 -1.65
CA ILE A 136 -8.45 7.13 -1.71
C ILE A 136 -8.26 6.59 -0.30
N SER A 137 -8.45 5.29 -0.13
CA SER A 137 -8.26 4.59 1.14
C SER A 137 -7.45 3.33 0.94
N GLY A 138 -7.04 2.69 2.01
CA GLY A 138 -6.33 1.43 1.88
C GLY A 138 -5.74 0.92 3.16
N SER A 139 -4.92 -0.12 3.01
CA SER A 139 -4.20 -0.72 4.12
C SER A 139 -2.75 -1.00 3.74
N PHE A 140 -1.90 -0.92 4.74
CA PHE A 140 -0.52 -1.35 4.65
C PHE A 140 -0.24 -2.38 5.74
N SER A 141 0.33 -3.51 5.35
CA SER A 141 0.83 -4.49 6.32
C SER A 141 2.30 -4.75 6.10
N SER A 142 3.05 -4.85 7.19
CA SER A 142 4.46 -5.18 7.17
C SER A 142 4.74 -6.33 8.11
N THR A 143 5.55 -7.27 7.66
CA THR A 143 5.96 -8.45 8.43
C THR A 143 7.47 -8.55 8.41
N GLN A 144 8.06 -8.79 9.56
CA GLN A 144 9.49 -9.07 9.71
C GLN A 144 9.69 -10.58 9.98
N PRO A 145 9.75 -11.42 8.93
CA PRO A 145 9.78 -12.86 9.11
C PRO A 145 11.10 -13.37 9.74
N MET A 146 12.21 -12.61 9.56
CA MET A 146 13.52 -12.98 10.08
C MET A 146 14.24 -11.82 10.74
N SER A 147 15.07 -12.12 11.75
CA SER A 147 16.02 -11.14 12.28
C SER A 147 17.13 -10.88 11.26
N ASN A 148 17.73 -9.68 11.30
CA ASN A 148 18.88 -9.37 10.44
C ASN A 148 20.02 -10.37 10.64
N GLY A 149 20.28 -10.80 11.86
CA GLY A 149 21.31 -11.81 12.14
C GLY A 149 20.98 -13.19 11.56
N ALA A 150 19.72 -13.62 11.63
CA ALA A 150 19.29 -14.88 11.00
C ALA A 150 19.36 -14.84 9.47
N ALA A 151 19.00 -13.70 8.85
CA ALA A 151 19.10 -13.52 7.42
C ALA A 151 20.57 -13.51 6.92
N VAL A 152 21.50 -12.91 7.70
CA VAL A 152 22.94 -12.96 7.42
C VAL A 152 23.46 -14.38 7.54
N ALA A 153 23.10 -15.11 8.61
CA ALA A 153 23.52 -16.50 8.80
C ALA A 153 23.02 -17.39 7.66
N MET A 154 21.77 -17.21 7.22
CA MET A 154 21.21 -17.96 6.10
C MET A 154 21.91 -17.65 4.76
N ASN A 155 22.26 -16.39 4.52
CA ASN A 155 23.02 -16.00 3.34
C ASN A 155 24.42 -16.63 3.32
N LEU A 156 25.11 -16.66 4.47
CA LEU A 156 26.44 -17.26 4.61
C LEU A 156 26.44 -18.78 4.46
N VAL A 157 25.34 -19.45 4.91
CA VAL A 157 25.28 -20.92 4.90
C VAL A 157 24.73 -21.47 3.58
N VAL A 158 23.71 -20.83 2.98
CA VAL A 158 23.03 -21.35 1.79
C VAL A 158 23.14 -20.44 0.57
N GLY A 159 23.80 -19.28 0.69
CA GLY A 159 23.96 -18.34 -0.41
C GLY A 159 22.65 -17.67 -0.88
N MET A 160 21.59 -17.79 -0.10
CA MET A 160 20.27 -17.22 -0.40
C MET A 160 19.99 -16.00 0.47
N SER A 161 19.68 -14.87 -0.15
CA SER A 161 19.22 -13.66 0.55
C SER A 161 17.78 -13.87 1.01
N ALA A 162 17.59 -14.09 2.30
CA ALA A 162 16.25 -14.15 2.88
C ALA A 162 15.66 -12.73 3.05
N PRO A 163 14.38 -12.52 2.73
CA PRO A 163 13.72 -11.24 2.97
C PRO A 163 13.60 -10.97 4.47
N THR A 164 14.05 -9.80 4.91
CA THR A 164 13.95 -9.37 6.31
C THR A 164 12.70 -8.55 6.59
N ASN A 165 12.07 -8.05 5.52
CA ASN A 165 10.83 -7.28 5.62
C ASN A 165 9.97 -7.57 4.37
N THR A 166 8.69 -7.84 4.58
CA THR A 166 7.69 -7.94 3.52
C THR A 166 6.62 -6.91 3.77
N GLY A 167 6.24 -6.18 2.73
CA GLY A 167 5.17 -5.18 2.79
C GLY A 167 4.08 -5.51 1.77
N LYS A 168 2.84 -5.36 2.20
CA LYS A 168 1.66 -5.43 1.32
C LYS A 168 0.91 -4.11 1.41
N LEU A 169 0.71 -3.45 0.27
CA LEU A 169 -0.07 -2.22 0.16
C LEU A 169 -1.31 -2.49 -0.68
N VAL A 170 -2.46 -2.15 -0.13
CA VAL A 170 -3.74 -2.14 -0.83
C VAL A 170 -4.20 -0.69 -0.93
N ILE A 171 -4.55 -0.24 -2.13
CA ILE A 171 -5.10 1.08 -2.40
C ILE A 171 -6.45 0.89 -3.06
N ASN A 172 -7.47 1.56 -2.56
CA ASN A 172 -8.80 1.59 -3.13
C ASN A 172 -9.17 3.03 -3.47
N ILE A 173 -9.86 3.23 -4.59
CA ILE A 173 -10.48 4.49 -4.95
C ILE A 173 -11.99 4.26 -5.06
N HIS A 174 -12.74 5.04 -4.31
CA HIS A 174 -14.21 5.01 -4.33
C HIS A 174 -14.75 6.32 -4.86
N ASP A 175 -15.83 6.23 -5.62
CA ASP A 175 -16.66 7.38 -5.96
C ASP A 175 -17.28 7.99 -4.70
N GLY A 176 -17.21 9.30 -4.57
CA GLY A 176 -17.73 10.01 -3.40
C GLY A 176 -19.25 10.18 -3.40
N LYS A 177 -19.90 10.00 -4.55
CA LYS A 177 -21.35 10.17 -4.68
C LYS A 177 -22.10 8.84 -4.53
N ALA A 178 -21.62 7.79 -5.19
CA ALA A 178 -22.24 6.47 -5.21
C ALA A 178 -21.57 5.47 -4.25
N GLY A 179 -20.39 5.78 -3.71
CA GLY A 179 -19.60 4.87 -2.88
C GLY A 179 -19.01 3.69 -3.63
N GLU A 180 -19.18 3.63 -4.95
CA GLU A 180 -18.73 2.49 -5.74
C GLU A 180 -17.20 2.40 -5.76
N LEU A 181 -16.69 1.18 -5.65
CA LEU A 181 -15.27 0.91 -5.86
C LEU A 181 -14.95 1.12 -7.35
N LEU A 182 -14.13 2.14 -7.62
CA LEU A 182 -13.70 2.51 -8.97
C LEU A 182 -12.43 1.79 -9.38
N TRP A 183 -11.49 1.66 -8.45
CA TRP A 183 -10.19 1.06 -8.72
C TRP A 183 -9.59 0.48 -7.44
N LYS A 184 -8.89 -0.64 -7.61
CA LYS A 184 -8.14 -1.28 -6.54
C LYS A 184 -6.78 -1.72 -7.05
N TYR A 185 -5.76 -1.49 -6.24
CA TYR A 185 -4.41 -1.97 -6.46
C TYR A 185 -3.92 -2.72 -5.23
N ASP A 186 -3.56 -3.99 -5.42
CA ASP A 186 -3.01 -4.84 -4.38
C ASP A 186 -1.60 -5.28 -4.77
N LYS A 187 -0.61 -4.99 -3.95
CA LYS A 187 0.78 -5.32 -4.23
C LYS A 187 1.55 -5.72 -3.01
N SER A 188 2.19 -6.90 -3.10
CA SER A 188 3.16 -7.37 -2.13
C SER A 188 4.59 -7.18 -2.65
N LEU A 189 5.49 -6.82 -1.78
CA LEU A 189 6.93 -6.74 -2.00
C LEU A 189 7.67 -7.43 -0.87
N SER A 190 8.68 -8.21 -1.25
CA SER A 190 9.69 -8.71 -0.32
C SER A 190 10.97 -7.90 -0.51
N ARG A 191 11.56 -7.43 0.57
CA ARG A 191 12.78 -6.63 0.57
C ARG A 191 13.82 -7.18 1.55
N GLY A 192 15.08 -6.99 1.21
CA GLY A 192 16.21 -7.28 2.07
C GLY A 192 16.43 -6.21 3.16
N PHE A 193 17.61 -6.23 3.77
CA PHE A 193 18.02 -5.36 4.86
C PHE A 193 17.61 -3.88 4.71
N GLY A 194 17.10 -3.29 5.79
CA GLY A 194 16.94 -1.83 5.95
C GLY A 194 15.82 -1.19 5.15
N SER A 195 14.89 -1.95 4.58
CA SER A 195 13.74 -1.35 3.90
C SER A 195 12.74 -0.81 4.93
N ASP A 196 12.65 0.51 5.03
CA ASP A 196 11.62 1.22 5.79
C ASP A 196 10.28 1.28 5.01
N THR A 197 9.22 1.66 5.70
CA THR A 197 7.86 1.78 5.14
C THR A 197 7.83 2.73 3.95
N ASN A 198 8.49 3.87 4.03
CA ASN A 198 8.51 4.87 2.96
C ASN A 198 9.15 4.31 1.68
N THR A 199 10.26 3.59 1.79
CA THR A 199 10.93 2.90 0.67
C THR A 199 10.01 1.86 0.03
N ILE A 200 9.27 1.09 0.84
CA ILE A 200 8.31 0.10 0.35
C ILE A 200 7.16 0.79 -0.38
N VAL A 201 6.53 1.78 0.24
CA VAL A 201 5.42 2.56 -0.34
C VAL A 201 5.85 3.23 -1.65
N THR A 202 6.96 3.96 -1.66
CA THR A 202 7.47 4.63 -2.87
C THR A 202 7.74 3.65 -4.01
N THR A 203 8.29 2.48 -3.70
CA THR A 203 8.55 1.46 -4.72
C THR A 203 7.26 0.87 -5.29
N ILE A 204 6.26 0.64 -4.43
CA ILE A 204 4.94 0.15 -4.86
C ILE A 204 4.27 1.22 -5.73
N MET A 205 4.27 2.47 -5.29
CA MET A 205 3.64 3.59 -5.99
C MET A 205 4.26 3.85 -7.36
N ARG A 206 5.57 3.78 -7.50
CA ARG A 206 6.24 3.89 -8.81
C ARG A 206 5.78 2.82 -9.82
N LYS A 207 5.33 1.64 -9.31
CA LYS A 207 4.77 0.58 -10.15
C LYS A 207 3.27 0.76 -10.39
N ALA A 208 2.57 1.34 -9.41
CA ALA A 208 1.14 1.60 -9.48
C ALA A 208 0.80 2.76 -10.42
N SER A 209 1.68 3.78 -10.52
CA SER A 209 1.45 4.99 -11.30
C SER A 209 1.09 4.75 -12.76
N ARG A 210 1.77 3.79 -13.39
CA ARG A 210 1.50 3.42 -14.79
C ARG A 210 0.10 2.86 -15.03
N GLN A 211 -0.63 2.61 -13.97
CA GLN A 211 -1.96 2.00 -13.98
C GLN A 211 -2.94 2.77 -13.10
N PHE A 212 -2.53 3.95 -12.66
CA PHE A 212 -3.39 4.82 -11.87
C PHE A 212 -4.44 5.44 -12.79
N PRO A 213 -5.73 5.27 -12.51
CA PRO A 213 -6.78 5.56 -13.49
C PRO A 213 -7.02 7.03 -13.76
N TYR A 214 -6.46 7.93 -12.94
CA TYR A 214 -6.46 9.38 -13.18
C TYR A 214 -5.16 9.89 -13.82
N SER A 215 -4.23 9.00 -14.20
CA SER A 215 -3.09 9.35 -15.04
C SER A 215 -3.56 9.59 -16.49
N LYS A 216 -2.98 10.58 -17.16
CA LYS A 216 -3.23 10.84 -18.58
C LYS A 216 -2.79 9.70 -19.49
N GLU A 217 -1.83 8.90 -19.03
CA GLU A 217 -1.33 7.71 -19.73
C GLU A 217 -2.23 6.48 -19.56
N PHE A 218 -3.25 6.55 -18.68
CA PHE A 218 -4.11 5.41 -18.39
C PHE A 218 -4.94 5.01 -19.61
N LYS A 219 -4.70 3.81 -20.11
CA LYS A 219 -5.37 3.27 -21.29
C LYS A 219 -6.58 2.39 -20.98
N GLY A 220 -6.96 2.24 -19.66
CA GLY A 220 -8.12 1.58 -19.06
C GLY A 220 -8.70 0.40 -19.78
#